data_2dff08d4584f7086e47c2eb25d12334e
#
_entry.id   2dff08d4584f7086e47c2eb25d12334e
#
_cell.length_a   1.000
_cell.length_b   1.000
_cell.length_c   1.000
_cell.angle_alpha   90.00
_cell.angle_beta   90.00
_cell.angle_gamma   90.00
#
_symmetry.space_group_name_H-M   'P 1'
#
loop_
_entity.id
_entity.type
_entity.pdbx_description
1 polymer ?
#
loop_
_entity_poly.entity_id
_entity_poly.type
_entity_poly.pdbx_seq_one_letter_code
_entity_poly.pdbx_strand_id
1 'polypeptide(L)'
;MLRLAVAVGVLLLAVTFAQAHAAKHSFSGMCAYYPGRGGGLTAAHKTLPFGTRVRVTDSKTSRSVIVVINDRGPFNKGRVLDLSTSAAKALGITERGVVLVRADVL
;
A
#
# COMPACT_ATOMS: atom_id res chain seq x y z
N MET A 1 -27.35 -35.68 -12.31
CA MET A 1 -27.97 -34.71 -11.39
C MET A 1 -27.04 -34.34 -10.22
N LEU A 2 -26.50 -35.30 -9.51
CA LEU A 2 -25.60 -35.04 -8.38
C LEU A 2 -24.30 -34.32 -8.75
N ARG A 3 -23.79 -34.49 -9.96
CA ARG A 3 -22.52 -33.91 -10.43
C ARG A 3 -22.57 -32.39 -10.64
N LEU A 4 -23.74 -31.82 -10.98
CA LEU A 4 -23.90 -30.37 -11.22
C LEU A 4 -23.84 -29.54 -9.92
N ALA A 5 -24.37 -30.07 -8.82
CA ALA A 5 -24.36 -29.39 -7.52
C ALA A 5 -22.93 -29.18 -6.95
N VAL A 6 -22.05 -30.17 -7.18
CA VAL A 6 -20.65 -30.09 -6.70
C VAL A 6 -19.85 -29.00 -7.42
N ALA A 7 -20.04 -28.85 -8.74
CA ALA A 7 -19.35 -27.83 -9.54
C ALA A 7 -19.71 -26.39 -9.12
N VAL A 8 -20.98 -26.14 -8.78
CA VAL A 8 -21.45 -24.83 -8.32
C VAL A 8 -20.83 -24.47 -6.96
N GLY A 9 -20.68 -25.42 -6.04
CA GLY A 9 -20.08 -25.19 -4.74
C GLY A 9 -18.61 -24.77 -4.81
N VAL A 10 -17.84 -25.39 -5.70
CA VAL A 10 -16.42 -25.03 -5.90
C VAL A 10 -16.26 -23.63 -6.46
N LEU A 11 -17.10 -23.20 -7.38
CA LEU A 11 -17.08 -21.87 -7.98
C LEU A 11 -17.35 -20.77 -6.93
N LEU A 12 -18.32 -20.96 -6.04
CA LEU A 12 -18.64 -20.02 -4.96
C LEU A 12 -17.48 -19.86 -3.96
N LEU A 13 -16.78 -20.92 -3.62
CA LEU A 13 -15.61 -20.86 -2.73
C LEU A 13 -14.47 -20.04 -3.33
N ALA A 14 -14.22 -20.16 -4.63
CA ALA A 14 -13.17 -19.40 -5.31
C ALA A 14 -13.46 -17.90 -5.29
N VAL A 15 -14.70 -17.47 -5.50
CA VAL A 15 -15.12 -16.06 -5.45
C VAL A 15 -14.95 -15.49 -4.05
N THR A 16 -15.37 -16.22 -3.01
CA THR A 16 -15.23 -15.79 -1.62
C THR A 16 -13.77 -15.60 -1.22
N PHE A 17 -12.89 -16.51 -1.63
CA PHE A 17 -11.46 -16.41 -1.33
C PHE A 17 -10.82 -15.18 -1.98
N ALA A 18 -11.15 -14.87 -3.23
CA ALA A 18 -10.64 -13.69 -3.93
C ALA A 18 -11.04 -12.38 -3.23
N GLN A 19 -12.26 -12.29 -2.70
CA GLN A 19 -12.74 -11.11 -1.97
C GLN A 19 -12.01 -10.89 -0.64
N ALA A 20 -11.56 -11.95 0.04
CA ALA A 20 -10.87 -11.86 1.32
C ALA A 20 -9.52 -11.13 1.24
N HIS A 21 -8.91 -11.01 0.06
CA HIS A 21 -7.62 -10.35 -0.16
C HIS A 21 -7.73 -8.94 -0.74
N ALA A 22 -8.95 -8.41 -0.90
CA ALA A 22 -9.15 -7.05 -1.40
C ALA A 22 -8.67 -6.01 -0.36
N ALA A 23 -8.08 -4.91 -0.83
CA ALA A 23 -7.71 -3.78 0.01
C ALA A 23 -8.95 -3.15 0.65
N LYS A 24 -8.84 -2.67 1.90
CA LYS A 24 -9.94 -2.01 2.63
C LYS A 24 -10.34 -0.69 1.99
N HIS A 25 -9.37 0.13 1.60
CA HIS A 25 -9.58 1.30 0.77
C HIS A 25 -8.25 1.70 0.11
N SER A 26 -8.33 2.55 -0.89
CA SER A 26 -7.19 2.99 -1.68
C SER A 26 -7.21 4.50 -1.85
N PHE A 27 -6.03 5.08 -2.01
CA PHE A 27 -5.87 6.49 -2.36
C PHE A 27 -4.62 6.65 -3.22
N SER A 28 -4.50 7.79 -3.89
CA SER A 28 -3.37 8.12 -4.75
C SER A 28 -2.89 9.53 -4.47
N GLY A 29 -1.65 9.81 -4.79
CA GLY A 29 -1.07 11.13 -4.66
C GLY A 29 0.45 11.07 -4.73
N MET A 30 1.07 12.22 -4.51
CA MET A 30 2.53 12.31 -4.51
C MET A 30 3.12 11.75 -3.22
N CYS A 31 4.25 11.11 -3.36
CA CYS A 31 5.00 10.49 -2.28
C CYS A 31 6.44 10.95 -2.34
N ALA A 32 6.99 11.35 -1.20
CA ALA A 32 8.41 11.64 -1.02
C ALA A 32 9.00 10.70 0.02
N TYR A 33 10.24 10.93 0.44
CA TYR A 33 10.84 10.15 1.51
C TYR A 33 11.72 11.03 2.41
N TYR A 34 11.98 10.52 3.61
CA TYR A 34 12.76 11.13 4.65
C TYR A 34 13.44 10.01 5.47
N PRO A 35 14.36 10.29 6.40
CA PRO A 35 15.03 9.20 7.16
C PRO A 35 14.07 8.25 7.88
N GLY A 36 12.86 8.71 8.24
CA GLY A 36 11.89 7.89 8.97
C GLY A 36 12.09 7.92 10.47
N ARG A 37 11.22 7.21 11.21
CA ARG A 37 11.31 7.03 12.65
C ARG A 37 11.61 5.57 12.96
N GLY A 38 12.74 5.31 13.63
CA GLY A 38 13.07 3.98 14.13
C GLY A 38 13.54 2.97 13.08
N GLY A 39 13.77 3.37 11.84
CA GLY A 39 14.23 2.47 10.78
C GLY A 39 13.12 1.56 10.23
N GLY A 40 13.49 0.68 9.28
CA GLY A 40 12.57 -0.28 8.68
C GLY A 40 11.69 0.30 7.58
N LEU A 41 10.74 -0.50 7.11
CA LEU A 41 9.80 -0.14 6.04
C LEU A 41 8.60 0.59 6.64
N THR A 42 8.71 1.89 6.78
CA THR A 42 7.72 2.73 7.45
C THR A 42 7.35 3.93 6.61
N ALA A 43 6.28 4.62 7.02
CA ALA A 43 5.84 5.84 6.36
C ALA A 43 5.09 6.76 7.33
N ALA A 44 5.04 8.04 6.98
CA ALA A 44 4.20 9.03 7.59
C ALA A 44 2.91 9.21 6.80
N HIS A 45 1.79 9.31 7.51
CA HIS A 45 0.48 9.65 6.96
C HIS A 45 -0.26 10.58 7.92
N LYS A 46 -1.10 11.45 7.37
CA LYS A 46 -1.79 12.49 8.16
C LYS A 46 -2.71 11.92 9.23
N THR A 47 -3.44 10.85 8.92
CA THR A 47 -4.56 10.40 9.77
C THR A 47 -4.65 8.89 9.98
N LEU A 48 -4.06 8.06 9.12
CA LEU A 48 -4.13 6.60 9.30
C LEU A 48 -3.57 6.21 10.67
N PRO A 49 -4.23 5.30 11.39
CA PRO A 49 -3.73 4.83 12.69
C PRO A 49 -2.30 4.29 12.60
N PHE A 50 -1.50 4.54 13.62
CA PHE A 50 -0.18 3.93 13.73
C PHE A 50 -0.32 2.40 13.77
N GLY A 51 0.55 1.71 13.05
CA GLY A 51 0.48 0.28 12.86
C GLY A 51 -0.29 -0.16 11.61
N THR A 52 -0.96 0.77 10.91
CA THR A 52 -1.64 0.46 9.66
C THR A 52 -0.63 0.03 8.61
N ARG A 53 -0.91 -1.08 7.94
CA ARG A 53 -0.10 -1.58 6.83
C ARG A 53 -0.66 -1.06 5.52
N VAL A 54 0.21 -0.57 4.67
CA VAL A 54 -0.17 0.04 3.38
C VAL A 54 0.74 -0.51 2.30
N ARG A 55 0.17 -1.01 1.21
CA ARG A 55 0.92 -1.34 0.00
C ARG A 55 1.03 -0.08 -0.84
N VAL A 56 2.24 0.36 -1.07
CA VAL A 56 2.55 1.54 -1.89
C VAL A 56 3.07 1.06 -3.23
N THR A 57 2.43 1.48 -4.30
CA THR A 57 2.79 1.11 -5.68
C THR A 57 3.20 2.34 -6.46
N ASP A 58 4.40 2.31 -7.04
CA ASP A 58 4.87 3.34 -7.96
C ASP A 58 4.06 3.28 -9.26
N SER A 59 3.36 4.35 -9.59
CA SER A 59 2.50 4.39 -10.78
C SER A 59 3.26 4.25 -12.09
N LYS A 60 4.54 4.59 -12.11
CA LYS A 60 5.39 4.52 -13.32
C LYS A 60 5.94 3.11 -13.55
N THR A 61 6.41 2.43 -12.50
CA THR A 61 7.12 1.16 -12.63
C THR A 61 6.29 -0.04 -12.23
N SER A 62 5.17 0.16 -11.54
CA SER A 62 4.34 -0.87 -10.92
C SER A 62 5.04 -1.65 -9.80
N ARG A 63 6.22 -1.22 -9.37
CA ARG A 63 6.86 -1.79 -8.17
C ARG A 63 6.07 -1.41 -6.94
N SER A 64 6.08 -2.27 -5.94
CA SER A 64 5.38 -2.00 -4.68
C SER A 64 6.22 -2.37 -3.46
N VAL A 65 5.88 -1.76 -2.34
CA VAL A 65 6.44 -2.06 -1.02
C VAL A 65 5.32 -1.96 0.01
N ILE A 66 5.34 -2.81 1.03
CA ILE A 66 4.42 -2.70 2.16
C ILE A 66 5.13 -1.97 3.28
N VAL A 67 4.49 -0.91 3.78
CA VAL A 67 5.00 -0.08 4.87
C VAL A 67 4.04 -0.07 6.05
N VAL A 68 4.57 0.27 7.21
CA VAL A 68 3.79 0.48 8.44
C VAL A 68 3.76 1.97 8.75
N ILE A 69 2.56 2.51 8.97
CA ILE A 69 2.42 3.91 9.37
C ILE A 69 2.90 4.06 10.82
N ASN A 70 3.88 4.94 11.03
CA ASN A 70 4.43 5.21 12.37
C ASN A 70 4.75 6.68 12.62
N ASP A 71 4.29 7.58 11.75
CA ASP A 71 4.54 9.01 11.90
C ASP A 71 3.41 9.82 11.26
N ARG A 72 3.36 11.14 11.55
CA ARG A 72 2.40 12.08 11.02
C ARG A 72 3.03 12.98 9.96
N GLY A 73 2.23 13.37 8.98
CA GLY A 73 2.59 14.09 7.77
C GLY A 73 2.36 13.21 6.55
N PRO A 74 2.74 13.68 5.36
CA PRO A 74 3.25 15.02 5.05
C PRO A 74 2.16 16.10 5.13
N PHE A 75 2.57 17.35 5.34
CA PHE A 75 1.62 18.47 5.43
C PHE A 75 1.64 19.35 4.17
N ASN A 76 2.41 18.99 3.18
CA ASN A 76 2.46 19.64 1.87
C ASN A 76 1.24 19.25 1.03
N LYS A 77 0.66 20.22 0.33
CA LYS A 77 -0.48 19.98 -0.55
C LYS A 77 -0.10 18.99 -1.67
N GLY A 78 -0.97 18.02 -1.91
CA GLY A 78 -0.78 17.02 -2.97
C GLY A 78 0.10 15.83 -2.57
N ARG A 79 0.84 15.91 -1.47
CA ARG A 79 1.64 14.80 -0.94
C ARG A 79 0.81 14.01 0.06
N VAL A 80 0.75 12.70 -0.13
CA VAL A 80 -0.11 11.80 0.67
C VAL A 80 0.68 10.89 1.60
N LEU A 81 1.94 10.62 1.29
CA LEU A 81 2.83 9.77 2.09
C LEU A 81 4.25 10.31 2.04
N ASP A 82 4.98 10.15 3.16
CA ASP A 82 6.42 10.23 3.18
C ASP A 82 6.98 8.88 3.63
N LEU A 83 7.69 8.21 2.74
CA LEU A 83 8.30 6.91 3.02
C LEU A 83 9.59 7.10 3.83
N SER A 84 9.95 6.10 4.64
CA SER A 84 11.31 6.00 5.16
C SER A 84 12.29 5.81 4.00
N THR A 85 13.56 6.14 4.23
CA THR A 85 14.62 5.91 3.23
C THR A 85 14.71 4.43 2.84
N SER A 86 14.56 3.51 3.79
CA SER A 86 14.56 2.08 3.52
C SER A 86 13.40 1.68 2.60
N ALA A 87 12.21 2.20 2.83
CA ALA A 87 11.04 1.95 1.98
C ALA A 87 11.24 2.55 0.59
N ALA A 88 11.79 3.76 0.50
CA ALA A 88 12.07 4.41 -0.78
C ALA A 88 13.08 3.61 -1.61
N LYS A 89 14.11 3.06 -0.98
CA LYS A 89 15.08 2.17 -1.66
C LYS A 89 14.40 0.90 -2.17
N ALA A 90 13.57 0.27 -1.36
CA ALA A 90 12.83 -0.93 -1.74
C ALA A 90 11.88 -0.66 -2.91
N LEU A 91 11.24 0.50 -2.93
CA LEU A 91 10.36 0.93 -4.03
C LEU A 91 11.14 1.38 -5.27
N GLY A 92 12.42 1.72 -5.13
CA GLY A 92 13.27 2.15 -6.24
C GLY A 92 13.08 3.60 -6.66
N ILE A 93 12.70 4.48 -5.72
CA ILE A 93 12.37 5.89 -6.03
C ILE A 93 13.40 6.90 -5.56
N THR A 94 14.51 6.48 -4.96
CA THR A 94 15.45 7.40 -4.32
C THR A 94 16.02 8.46 -5.26
N GLU A 95 16.23 8.14 -6.53
CA GLU A 95 16.76 9.10 -7.52
C GLU A 95 15.70 10.11 -7.97
N ARG A 96 14.44 9.66 -8.12
CA ARG A 96 13.34 10.55 -8.54
C ARG A 96 12.86 11.45 -7.41
N GLY A 97 12.98 11.00 -6.18
CA GLY A 97 12.66 11.76 -4.97
C GLY A 97 11.18 11.89 -4.68
N VAL A 98 10.41 12.48 -5.58
CA VAL A 98 8.96 12.65 -5.45
C VAL A 98 8.27 11.94 -6.62
N VAL A 99 7.36 11.04 -6.33
CA VAL A 99 6.71 10.20 -7.34
C VAL A 99 5.21 10.07 -7.08
N LEU A 100 4.44 9.81 -8.13
CA LEU A 100 3.04 9.47 -8.02
C LEU A 100 2.90 8.00 -7.60
N VAL A 101 2.14 7.75 -6.55
CA VAL A 101 1.88 6.40 -6.05
C VAL A 101 0.39 6.14 -5.88
N ARG A 102 0.04 4.86 -5.90
CA ARG A 102 -1.20 4.34 -5.37
C ARG A 102 -0.92 3.68 -4.03
N ALA A 103 -1.77 3.91 -3.05
CA ALA A 103 -1.67 3.33 -1.72
C ALA A 103 -2.92 2.50 -1.43
N ASP A 104 -2.72 1.26 -1.02
CA ASP A 104 -3.81 0.33 -0.67
C ASP A 104 -3.67 -0.04 0.81
N VAL A 105 -4.67 0.30 1.62
CA VAL A 105 -4.72 -0.04 3.05
C VAL A 105 -5.05 -1.51 3.20
N LEU A 106 -4.21 -2.24 3.89
CA LEU A 106 -4.32 -3.69 4.06
C LEU A 106 -5.07 -4.10 5.33
#